data_30534ce72ad5fb28b52a417e503997e0
#
_entry.id   30534ce72ad5fb28b52a417e503997e0
#
_cell.length_a   1.000
_cell.length_b   1.000
_cell.length_c   1.000
_cell.angle_alpha   90.00
_cell.angle_beta   90.00
_cell.angle_gamma   90.00
#
_symmetry.space_group_name_H-M   'P 1'
#
loop_
_entity.id
_entity.type
_entity.pdbx_description
1 polymer ?
#
loop_
_entity_poly.entity_id
_entity_poly.type
_entity_poly.pdbx_seq_one_letter_code
_entity_poly.pdbx_strand_id
1 'polypeptide(L)'
;FEPPDEHRVKFSANKDVMNAVNGRLGGSMLDPTRGLSLEEAVAWFTEAREANKTEQLPSSTRGKFWVDEDLEVLLNMLVQKGPNDSFISGYQILAPSRPYHSPKRISDVASEVYEHLKNGRIVILDLSLGDAVVKERISKRIASEIFFSSMKAFTDGKIPPTMQVYVEE
;
A
#
# COMPACT_ATOMS: atom_id res chain seq x y z
N PHE A 1 -8.40 -10.86 -16.28
CA PHE A 1 -9.15 -10.78 -15.02
C PHE A 1 -9.13 -9.31 -14.59
N GLU A 2 -10.23 -8.60 -14.79
CA GLU A 2 -10.35 -7.24 -14.25
C GLU A 2 -10.56 -7.32 -12.73
N PRO A 3 -9.78 -6.58 -11.94
CA PRO A 3 -10.01 -6.51 -10.50
C PRO A 3 -11.39 -5.90 -10.22
N PRO A 4 -12.05 -6.28 -9.12
CA PRO A 4 -13.30 -5.66 -8.69
C PRO A 4 -13.17 -4.13 -8.60
N ASP A 5 -14.26 -3.40 -8.86
CA ASP A 5 -14.26 -1.93 -8.86
C ASP A 5 -13.77 -1.31 -7.54
N GLU A 6 -13.93 -2.00 -6.43
CA GLU A 6 -13.45 -1.60 -5.10
C GLU A 6 -11.92 -1.55 -4.96
N HIS A 7 -11.18 -2.18 -5.89
CA HIS A 7 -9.71 -2.18 -5.92
C HIS A 7 -9.13 -1.26 -7.00
N ARG A 8 -9.96 -0.44 -7.63
CA ARG A 8 -9.50 0.53 -8.61
C ARG A 8 -9.09 1.84 -7.96
N VAL A 9 -7.93 2.37 -8.37
CA VAL A 9 -7.42 3.67 -7.93
C VAL A 9 -8.19 4.78 -8.65
N LYS A 10 -8.92 5.60 -7.89
CA LYS A 10 -9.70 6.72 -8.43
C LYS A 10 -9.17 8.05 -7.88
N PHE A 11 -8.94 9.00 -8.77
CA PHE A 11 -8.55 10.36 -8.41
C PHE A 11 -8.94 11.35 -9.50
N SER A 12 -8.87 12.65 -9.17
CA SER A 12 -9.18 13.72 -10.11
C SER A 12 -7.92 14.37 -10.65
N ALA A 13 -7.84 14.50 -11.95
CA ALA A 13 -6.84 15.33 -12.62
C ALA A 13 -7.57 16.27 -13.59
N ASN A 14 -7.04 17.50 -13.75
CA ASN A 14 -7.61 18.42 -14.73
C ASN A 14 -7.27 17.98 -16.16
N LYS A 15 -7.94 18.59 -17.15
CA LYS A 15 -7.80 18.19 -18.54
C LYS A 15 -6.38 18.35 -19.07
N ASP A 16 -5.66 19.38 -18.63
CA ASP A 16 -4.30 19.66 -19.09
C ASP A 16 -3.32 18.61 -18.57
N VAL A 17 -3.44 18.25 -17.29
CA VAL A 17 -2.67 17.15 -16.68
C VAL A 17 -2.98 15.83 -17.37
N MET A 18 -4.26 15.53 -17.62
CA MET A 18 -4.65 14.29 -18.30
C MET A 18 -4.07 14.21 -19.72
N ASN A 19 -4.12 15.33 -20.47
CA ASN A 19 -3.56 15.39 -21.82
C ASN A 19 -2.03 15.22 -21.81
N ALA A 20 -1.34 15.90 -20.89
CA ALA A 20 0.12 15.82 -20.77
C ALA A 20 0.57 14.37 -20.44
N VAL A 21 -0.09 13.73 -19.49
CA VAL A 21 0.26 12.36 -19.07
C VAL A 21 -0.13 11.33 -20.12
N ASN A 22 -1.37 11.37 -20.64
CA ASN A 22 -1.83 10.43 -21.65
C ASN A 22 -1.06 10.53 -22.98
N GLY A 23 -0.60 11.75 -23.32
CA GLY A 23 0.28 11.95 -24.47
C GLY A 23 1.61 11.21 -24.37
N ARG A 24 2.10 10.97 -23.16
CA ARG A 24 3.36 10.23 -22.89
C ARG A 24 3.13 8.70 -22.80
N LEU A 25 1.92 8.25 -22.51
CA LEU A 25 1.56 6.82 -22.39
C LEU A 25 1.40 6.09 -23.75
N GLY A 26 1.90 6.67 -24.84
CA GLY A 26 1.98 5.99 -26.13
C GLY A 26 0.61 5.64 -26.77
N GLY A 27 -0.42 6.43 -26.47
CA GLY A 27 -1.76 6.26 -27.05
C GLY A 27 -2.79 5.55 -26.16
N SER A 28 -2.40 5.10 -24.99
CA SER A 28 -3.36 4.59 -24.00
C SER A 28 -4.04 5.77 -23.31
N MET A 29 -5.33 5.98 -23.58
CA MET A 29 -6.14 6.98 -22.89
C MET A 29 -6.63 6.39 -21.55
N LEU A 30 -5.87 6.62 -20.49
CA LEU A 30 -6.27 6.25 -19.13
C LEU A 30 -7.10 7.37 -18.51
N ASP A 31 -8.24 7.00 -17.90
CA ASP A 31 -9.13 7.94 -17.22
C ASP A 31 -9.18 7.61 -15.71
N PRO A 32 -8.43 8.37 -14.88
CA PRO A 32 -8.40 8.15 -13.44
C PRO A 32 -9.76 8.30 -12.75
N THR A 33 -10.71 9.02 -13.36
CA THR A 33 -12.04 9.23 -12.77
C THR A 33 -12.90 7.96 -12.85
N ARG A 34 -12.66 7.11 -13.85
CA ARG A 34 -13.30 5.79 -14.01
C ARG A 34 -12.65 4.72 -13.14
N GLY A 35 -11.44 4.98 -12.69
CA GLY A 35 -10.65 4.05 -11.90
C GLY A 35 -9.64 3.28 -12.74
N LEU A 36 -8.41 3.22 -12.25
CA LEU A 36 -7.27 2.55 -12.86
C LEU A 36 -6.96 1.27 -12.10
N SER A 37 -6.46 0.24 -12.77
CA SER A 37 -5.78 -0.86 -12.08
C SER A 37 -4.53 -0.33 -11.35
N LEU A 38 -3.94 -1.13 -10.48
CA LEU A 38 -2.72 -0.72 -9.78
C LEU A 38 -1.58 -0.47 -10.77
N GLU A 39 -1.43 -1.34 -11.77
CA GLU A 39 -0.42 -1.23 -12.82
C GLU A 39 -0.62 0.03 -13.67
N GLU A 40 -1.87 0.30 -14.08
CA GLU A 40 -2.21 1.51 -14.82
C GLU A 40 -1.96 2.77 -14.00
N ALA A 41 -2.30 2.76 -12.71
CA ALA A 41 -2.05 3.88 -11.81
C ALA A 41 -0.55 4.13 -11.63
N VAL A 42 0.27 3.09 -11.44
CA VAL A 42 1.72 3.20 -11.36
C VAL A 42 2.29 3.79 -12.65
N ALA A 43 1.88 3.30 -13.81
CA ALA A 43 2.30 3.82 -15.10
C ALA A 43 1.91 5.31 -15.25
N TRP A 44 0.66 5.64 -14.93
CA TRP A 44 0.12 6.99 -15.03
C TRP A 44 0.90 7.98 -14.13
N PHE A 45 1.13 7.63 -12.86
CA PHE A 45 1.88 8.48 -11.93
C PHE A 45 3.37 8.58 -12.28
N THR A 46 3.95 7.54 -12.87
CA THR A 46 5.33 7.61 -13.39
C THR A 46 5.44 8.64 -14.50
N GLU A 47 4.52 8.62 -15.47
CA GLU A 47 4.50 9.60 -16.55
C GLU A 47 4.11 11.01 -16.05
N ALA A 48 3.25 11.12 -15.05
CA ALA A 48 2.93 12.41 -14.42
C ALA A 48 4.16 13.05 -13.79
N ARG A 49 5.01 12.25 -13.12
CA ARG A 49 6.29 12.74 -12.59
C ARG A 49 7.21 13.25 -13.70
N GLU A 50 7.38 12.48 -14.77
CA GLU A 50 8.23 12.87 -15.89
C GLU A 50 7.67 14.09 -16.65
N ALA A 51 6.35 14.19 -16.80
CA ALA A 51 5.71 15.39 -17.36
C ALA A 51 5.97 16.63 -16.49
N ASN A 52 5.83 16.49 -15.16
CA ASN A 52 6.04 17.60 -14.23
C ASN A 52 7.50 18.10 -14.20
N LYS A 53 8.48 17.26 -14.50
CA LYS A 53 9.89 17.68 -14.65
C LYS A 53 10.12 18.54 -15.87
N THR A 54 9.40 18.26 -16.96
CA THR A 54 9.55 18.96 -18.24
C THR A 54 8.74 20.25 -18.25
N GLU A 55 7.50 20.16 -17.78
CA GLU A 55 6.56 21.28 -17.74
C GLU A 55 5.77 21.18 -16.43
N GLN A 56 5.93 22.14 -15.53
CA GLN A 56 5.17 22.12 -14.27
C GLN A 56 3.67 22.02 -14.55
N LEU A 57 3.06 20.90 -14.17
CA LEU A 57 1.67 20.60 -14.47
C LEU A 57 0.73 21.59 -13.76
N PRO A 58 -0.12 22.33 -14.48
CA PRO A 58 -0.96 23.36 -13.88
C PRO A 58 -2.10 22.72 -13.07
N SER A 59 -2.39 23.29 -11.90
CA SER A 59 -3.60 22.98 -11.14
C SER A 59 -4.81 23.70 -11.72
N SER A 60 -6.02 23.19 -11.47
CA SER A 60 -7.26 23.93 -11.71
C SER A 60 -7.37 25.21 -10.86
N THR A 61 -6.63 25.29 -9.77
CA THR A 61 -6.55 26.49 -8.93
C THR A 61 -5.47 27.43 -9.47
N ARG A 62 -5.86 28.65 -9.83
CA ARG A 62 -4.95 29.65 -10.38
C ARG A 62 -3.72 29.88 -9.49
N GLY A 63 -2.53 29.81 -10.08
CA GLY A 63 -1.26 30.02 -9.38
C GLY A 63 -0.77 28.84 -8.53
N LYS A 64 -1.40 27.67 -8.66
CA LYS A 64 -0.94 26.41 -8.04
C LYS A 64 -0.55 25.41 -9.12
N PHE A 65 0.34 24.48 -8.74
CA PHE A 65 0.70 23.32 -9.55
C PHE A 65 -0.11 22.12 -9.10
N TRP A 66 -0.33 21.19 -10.01
CA TRP A 66 -1.03 19.93 -9.70
C TRP A 66 -0.16 19.01 -8.86
N VAL A 67 1.14 19.00 -9.11
CA VAL A 67 2.12 18.34 -8.25
C VAL A 67 2.58 19.36 -7.21
N ASP A 68 2.07 19.24 -6.00
CA ASP A 68 2.56 19.96 -4.83
C ASP A 68 3.75 19.20 -4.19
N GLU A 69 4.32 19.78 -3.14
CA GLU A 69 5.48 19.19 -2.43
C GLU A 69 5.19 17.80 -1.88
N ASP A 70 3.99 17.57 -1.35
CA ASP A 70 3.60 16.27 -0.78
C ASP A 70 3.46 15.21 -1.86
N LEU A 71 2.79 15.55 -2.98
CA LEU A 71 2.64 14.66 -4.11
C LEU A 71 3.99 14.37 -4.78
N GLU A 72 4.88 15.34 -4.87
CA GLU A 72 6.22 15.14 -5.42
C GLU A 72 7.01 14.09 -4.62
N VAL A 73 6.94 14.13 -3.29
CA VAL A 73 7.58 13.13 -2.42
C VAL A 73 7.02 11.73 -2.71
N LEU A 74 5.69 11.61 -2.84
CA LEU A 74 5.05 10.33 -3.15
C LEU A 74 5.44 9.81 -4.54
N LEU A 75 5.48 10.67 -5.56
CA LEU A 75 5.91 10.31 -6.90
C LEU A 75 7.37 9.86 -6.93
N ASN A 76 8.24 10.53 -6.20
CA ASN A 76 9.65 10.17 -6.06
C ASN A 76 9.80 8.81 -5.37
N MET A 77 9.00 8.52 -4.33
CA MET A 77 8.97 7.21 -3.69
C MET A 77 8.49 6.11 -4.64
N LEU A 78 7.47 6.37 -5.45
CA LEU A 78 6.91 5.43 -6.41
C LEU A 78 7.95 4.96 -7.42
N VAL A 79 8.72 5.89 -7.98
CA VAL A 79 9.78 5.59 -8.97
C VAL A 79 11.13 5.29 -8.33
N GLN A 80 11.24 5.34 -6.99
CA GLN A 80 12.46 5.09 -6.21
C GLN A 80 13.62 6.05 -6.55
N LYS A 81 13.27 7.26 -6.99
CA LYS A 81 14.24 8.28 -7.39
C LYS A 81 13.93 9.60 -6.72
N GLY A 82 14.98 10.28 -6.27
CA GLY A 82 14.91 11.65 -5.78
C GLY A 82 14.71 12.68 -6.90
N PRO A 83 14.62 13.98 -6.56
CA PRO A 83 14.39 15.06 -7.53
C PRO A 83 15.41 15.08 -8.68
N ASN A 84 16.67 14.73 -8.40
CA ASN A 84 17.78 14.69 -9.36
C ASN A 84 18.03 13.28 -9.95
N ASP A 85 17.02 12.43 -9.99
CA ASP A 85 17.10 11.02 -10.41
C ASP A 85 18.12 10.17 -9.61
N SER A 86 18.62 10.68 -8.49
CA SER A 86 19.40 9.92 -7.54
C SER A 86 18.56 8.87 -6.84
N PHE A 87 19.12 7.70 -6.50
CA PHE A 87 18.38 6.70 -5.75
C PHE A 87 18.00 7.17 -4.36
N ILE A 88 16.75 6.91 -3.97
CA ILE A 88 16.28 7.16 -2.59
C ILE A 88 16.82 6.04 -1.70
N SER A 89 17.77 6.35 -0.82
CA SER A 89 18.44 5.38 0.07
C SER A 89 17.45 4.67 1.03
N GLY A 90 16.38 5.35 1.46
CA GLY A 90 15.36 4.77 2.34
C GLY A 90 14.64 3.55 1.75
N TYR A 91 14.52 3.45 0.44
CA TYR A 91 13.91 2.29 -0.21
C TYR A 91 14.75 1.02 -0.05
N GLN A 92 16.06 1.14 0.02
CA GLN A 92 16.97 0.00 0.24
C GLN A 92 16.75 -0.66 1.59
N ILE A 93 16.28 0.09 2.59
CA ILE A 93 15.91 -0.45 3.92
C ILE A 93 14.70 -1.38 3.83
N LEU A 94 13.79 -1.14 2.88
CA LEU A 94 12.60 -1.97 2.67
C LEU A 94 12.86 -3.15 1.73
N ALA A 95 13.91 -3.10 0.91
CA ALA A 95 14.23 -4.13 -0.08
C ALA A 95 14.35 -5.55 0.54
N PRO A 96 14.97 -5.76 1.70
CA PRO A 96 15.03 -7.08 2.34
C PRO A 96 13.66 -7.63 2.74
N SER A 97 12.66 -6.77 2.95
CA SER A 97 11.30 -7.19 3.30
C SER A 97 10.45 -7.58 2.09
N ARG A 98 10.90 -7.28 0.87
CA ARG A 98 10.16 -7.53 -0.38
C ARG A 98 9.76 -9.00 -0.61
N PRO A 99 10.61 -10.01 -0.34
CA PRO A 99 10.23 -11.42 -0.50
C PRO A 99 9.08 -11.87 0.40
N TYR A 100 8.83 -11.14 1.49
CA TYR A 100 7.78 -11.44 2.46
C TYR A 100 6.47 -10.71 2.18
N HIS A 101 6.43 -9.86 1.16
CA HIS A 101 5.24 -9.18 0.70
C HIS A 101 4.66 -9.84 -0.54
N SER A 102 3.37 -10.15 -0.47
CA SER A 102 2.61 -10.63 -1.64
C SER A 102 1.60 -9.57 -2.05
N PRO A 103 1.70 -8.99 -3.26
CA PRO A 103 0.71 -8.03 -3.76
C PRO A 103 -0.65 -8.68 -4.04
N LYS A 104 -0.72 -10.02 -4.01
CA LYS A 104 -1.95 -10.78 -4.26
C LYS A 104 -2.77 -11.06 -2.99
N ARG A 105 -2.22 -10.81 -1.80
CA ARG A 105 -2.93 -10.99 -0.53
C ARG A 105 -3.55 -9.68 -0.10
N ILE A 106 -4.87 -9.70 0.01
CA ILE A 106 -5.69 -8.56 0.45
C ILE A 106 -5.85 -8.59 1.98
N SER A 107 -5.67 -9.75 2.62
CA SER A 107 -5.88 -9.93 4.04
C SER A 107 -4.57 -9.87 4.86
N ASP A 108 -4.66 -9.24 6.02
CA ASP A 108 -3.60 -9.26 7.03
C ASP A 108 -3.61 -10.60 7.76
N VAL A 109 -2.48 -11.30 7.75
CA VAL A 109 -2.31 -12.59 8.44
C VAL A 109 -2.70 -12.51 9.91
N ALA A 110 -2.42 -11.40 10.59
CA ALA A 110 -2.77 -11.25 12.00
C ALA A 110 -4.27 -11.23 12.22
N SER A 111 -5.01 -10.55 11.36
CA SER A 111 -6.48 -10.51 11.40
C SER A 111 -7.09 -11.88 11.05
N GLU A 112 -6.52 -12.60 10.08
CA GLU A 112 -6.96 -13.97 9.75
C GLU A 112 -6.77 -14.92 10.94
N VAL A 113 -5.61 -14.85 11.60
CA VAL A 113 -5.32 -15.65 12.80
C VAL A 113 -6.33 -15.34 13.91
N TYR A 114 -6.58 -14.07 14.17
CA TYR A 114 -7.58 -13.67 15.18
C TYR A 114 -8.97 -14.22 14.87
N GLU A 115 -9.44 -14.09 13.63
CA GLU A 115 -10.77 -14.62 13.24
C GLU A 115 -10.84 -16.15 13.34
N HIS A 116 -9.76 -16.87 13.04
CA HIS A 116 -9.72 -18.31 13.26
C HIS A 116 -9.82 -18.66 14.74
N LEU A 117 -9.03 -18.00 15.59
CA LEU A 117 -9.06 -18.24 17.05
C LEU A 117 -10.43 -17.89 17.64
N LYS A 118 -11.01 -16.78 17.24
CA LYS A 118 -12.34 -16.34 17.67
C LYS A 118 -13.43 -17.36 17.34
N ASN A 119 -13.27 -18.10 16.24
CA ASN A 119 -14.17 -19.18 15.82
C ASN A 119 -13.81 -20.53 16.45
N GLY A 120 -12.96 -20.57 17.48
CA GLY A 120 -12.59 -21.79 18.21
C GLY A 120 -11.67 -22.74 17.44
N ARG A 121 -10.97 -22.25 16.43
CA ARG A 121 -10.02 -23.05 15.64
C ARG A 121 -8.64 -23.04 16.28
N ILE A 122 -7.92 -24.15 16.12
CA ILE A 122 -6.50 -24.23 16.46
C ILE A 122 -5.71 -23.65 15.28
N VAL A 123 -4.80 -22.72 15.59
CA VAL A 123 -3.89 -22.13 14.60
C VAL A 123 -2.46 -22.49 14.97
N ILE A 124 -1.73 -23.04 14.03
CA ILE A 124 -0.30 -23.35 14.16
C ILE A 124 0.45 -22.45 13.18
N LEU A 125 1.38 -21.66 13.70
CA LEU A 125 2.22 -20.78 12.91
C LEU A 125 3.65 -21.29 12.95
N ASP A 126 4.12 -21.79 11.82
CA ASP A 126 5.52 -22.17 11.66
C ASP A 126 6.31 -20.96 11.10
N LEU A 127 7.14 -20.40 11.94
CA LEU A 127 8.03 -19.28 11.60
C LEU A 127 9.49 -19.71 11.45
N SER A 128 9.75 -21.03 11.35
CA SER A 128 11.11 -21.57 11.29
C SER A 128 11.94 -21.08 10.10
N LEU A 129 11.29 -20.77 8.97
CA LEU A 129 11.91 -20.40 7.70
C LEU A 129 12.11 -18.89 7.48
N GLY A 130 12.08 -18.05 8.52
CA GLY A 130 12.20 -16.62 8.36
C GLY A 130 13.50 -16.04 8.94
N ASP A 131 13.85 -14.82 8.46
CA ASP A 131 14.83 -13.98 9.13
C ASP A 131 14.35 -13.64 10.56
N ALA A 132 15.26 -13.55 11.52
CA ALA A 132 14.93 -13.30 12.94
C ALA A 132 14.11 -12.01 13.13
N VAL A 133 14.44 -10.96 12.40
CA VAL A 133 13.71 -9.67 12.46
C VAL A 133 12.29 -9.82 11.93
N VAL A 134 12.09 -10.60 10.88
CA VAL A 134 10.77 -10.86 10.29
C VAL A 134 9.93 -11.71 11.23
N LYS A 135 10.51 -12.77 11.81
CA LYS A 135 9.86 -13.62 12.82
C LYS A 135 9.35 -12.78 13.99
N GLU A 136 10.22 -11.96 14.57
CA GLU A 136 9.86 -11.09 15.68
C GLU A 136 8.73 -10.12 15.33
N ARG A 137 8.78 -9.49 14.15
CA ARG A 137 7.73 -8.56 13.70
C ARG A 137 6.40 -9.25 13.49
N ILE A 138 6.38 -10.42 12.87
CA ILE A 138 5.15 -11.19 12.64
C ILE A 138 4.55 -11.63 13.98
N SER A 139 5.37 -12.19 14.87
CA SER A 139 4.92 -12.63 16.21
C SER A 139 4.34 -11.46 17.01
N LYS A 140 5.02 -10.31 17.05
CA LYS A 140 4.53 -9.10 17.70
C LYS A 140 3.23 -8.59 17.08
N ARG A 141 3.12 -8.60 15.76
CA ARG A 141 1.92 -8.16 15.04
C ARG A 141 0.73 -9.03 15.40
N ILE A 142 0.89 -10.36 15.39
CA ILE A 142 -0.19 -11.30 15.72
C ILE A 142 -0.60 -11.17 17.19
N ALA A 143 0.36 -11.12 18.12
CA ALA A 143 0.08 -10.93 19.54
C ALA A 143 -0.66 -9.60 19.80
N SER A 144 -0.24 -8.52 19.16
CA SER A 144 -0.90 -7.21 19.26
C SER A 144 -2.33 -7.25 18.72
N GLU A 145 -2.56 -7.90 17.58
CA GLU A 145 -3.90 -8.04 17.00
C GLU A 145 -4.85 -8.79 17.93
N ILE A 146 -4.40 -9.92 18.46
CA ILE A 146 -5.19 -10.72 19.43
C ILE A 146 -5.54 -9.86 20.65
N PHE A 147 -4.58 -9.15 21.20
CA PHE A 147 -4.78 -8.31 22.39
C PHE A 147 -5.75 -7.15 22.10
N PHE A 148 -5.48 -6.35 21.07
CA PHE A 148 -6.30 -5.16 20.78
C PHE A 148 -7.71 -5.50 20.32
N SER A 149 -7.88 -6.55 19.53
CA SER A 149 -9.21 -6.99 19.09
C SER A 149 -10.02 -7.57 20.25
N SER A 150 -9.38 -8.28 21.19
CA SER A 150 -10.03 -8.75 22.41
C SER A 150 -10.39 -7.58 23.36
N MET A 151 -9.49 -6.61 23.54
CA MET A 151 -9.76 -5.39 24.32
C MET A 151 -10.91 -4.58 23.72
N LYS A 152 -10.94 -4.45 22.39
CA LYS A 152 -12.05 -3.77 21.71
C LYS A 152 -13.37 -4.46 21.95
N ALA A 153 -13.41 -5.80 21.84
CA ALA A 153 -14.63 -6.55 22.17
C ALA A 153 -15.10 -6.29 23.60
N PHE A 154 -14.16 -6.26 24.57
CA PHE A 154 -14.45 -5.95 25.96
C PHE A 154 -15.02 -4.52 26.13
N THR A 155 -14.37 -3.52 25.54
CA THR A 155 -14.82 -2.13 25.62
C THR A 155 -16.17 -1.90 24.91
N ASP A 156 -16.49 -2.70 23.89
CA ASP A 156 -17.79 -2.71 23.21
C ASP A 156 -18.87 -3.48 24.00
N GLY A 157 -18.58 -3.90 25.23
CA GLY A 157 -19.51 -4.64 26.08
C GLY A 157 -19.77 -6.09 25.64
N LYS A 158 -18.92 -6.65 24.79
CA LYS A 158 -18.96 -8.05 24.34
C LYS A 158 -18.03 -8.89 25.21
N ILE A 159 -18.33 -10.17 25.33
CA ILE A 159 -17.44 -11.13 26.00
C ILE A 159 -16.31 -11.47 25.03
N PRO A 160 -15.04 -11.14 25.36
CA PRO A 160 -13.92 -11.52 24.52
C PRO A 160 -13.79 -13.05 24.43
N PRO A 161 -13.39 -13.61 23.30
CA PRO A 161 -13.16 -15.04 23.19
C PRO A 161 -11.98 -15.46 24.10
N THR A 162 -12.14 -16.60 24.78
CA THR A 162 -11.03 -17.19 25.55
C THR A 162 -10.04 -17.83 24.58
N MET A 163 -8.82 -17.35 24.61
CA MET A 163 -7.73 -17.82 23.74
C MET A 163 -6.51 -18.19 24.57
N GLN A 164 -5.79 -19.21 24.14
CA GLN A 164 -4.53 -19.60 24.75
C GLN A 164 -3.45 -19.57 23.66
N VAL A 165 -2.36 -18.88 23.94
CA VAL A 165 -1.24 -18.70 23.00
C VAL A 165 -0.01 -19.32 23.62
N TYR A 166 0.60 -20.24 22.90
CA TYR A 166 1.91 -20.80 23.24
C TYR A 166 2.94 -20.25 22.26
N VAL A 167 4.09 -19.86 22.79
CA VAL A 167 5.23 -19.42 22.01
C VAL A 167 6.38 -20.37 22.34
N GLU A 168 6.89 -21.05 21.34
CA GLU A 168 8.09 -21.89 21.44
C GLU A 168 9.25 -21.13 20.78
N GLU A 169 10.43 -21.16 21.45
CA GLU A 169 11.67 -20.57 20.95
C GLU A 169 12.38 -21.49 19.93
#